data_3f0ad530de57df926addaa9e65d7f25d
#
_entry.id   3f0ad530de57df926addaa9e65d7f25d
#
_cell.length_a   1.000
_cell.length_b   1.000
_cell.length_c   1.000
_cell.angle_alpha   90.00
_cell.angle_beta   90.00
_cell.angle_gamma   90.00
#
_symmetry.space_group_name_H-M   'P 1'
#
loop_
_entity.id
_entity.type
_entity.pdbx_description
1 polymer ?
#
loop_
_entity_poly.entity_id
_entity_poly.type
_entity_poly.pdbx_seq_one_letter_code
_entity_poly.pdbx_strand_id
1 'polypeptide(L)'
;MNVEKLVFIDETWTSTNMTRRYGRAPRGQRCRGSAPYSHWQITTFVGALRRDGISAPMVIDEPMDGDVFLAYVEQVLVPTLSPGEIVVLDNLGSHKVAGVQQAIQGAAATVLYLPPYSPDLNPIENFFAKLKALLRKAAKRSTETLWEEIACLLQSVSPQECSNYFTASGYVYT
;
A
#
# COMPACT_ATOMS: atom_id res chain seq x y z
N MET A 1 -10.56 2.40 21.01
CA MET A 1 -9.22 2.49 20.40
C MET A 1 -9.16 3.82 19.66
N ASN A 2 -8.13 4.65 19.87
CA ASN A 2 -8.04 5.94 19.20
C ASN A 2 -7.63 5.77 17.74
N VAL A 3 -8.55 6.03 16.81
CA VAL A 3 -8.35 5.85 15.35
C VAL A 3 -7.25 6.75 14.79
N GLU A 4 -7.00 7.92 15.42
CA GLU A 4 -5.91 8.84 15.03
C GLU A 4 -4.50 8.27 15.24
N LYS A 5 -4.40 7.23 16.06
CA LYS A 5 -3.11 6.59 16.36
C LYS A 5 -2.85 5.33 15.55
N LEU A 6 -3.76 4.95 14.66
CA LEU A 6 -3.61 3.76 13.84
C LEU A 6 -2.76 4.06 12.60
N VAL A 7 -1.79 3.18 12.35
CA VAL A 7 -0.89 3.22 11.19
C VAL A 7 -0.95 1.85 10.52
N PHE A 8 -1.67 1.75 9.42
CA PHE A 8 -1.83 0.48 8.67
C PHE A 8 -0.71 0.35 7.65
N ILE A 9 0.03 -0.75 7.70
CA ILE A 9 1.15 -1.03 6.82
C ILE A 9 0.86 -2.29 6.04
N ASP A 10 1.15 -2.22 4.76
CA ASP A 10 1.04 -3.36 3.85
C ASP A 10 1.86 -3.09 2.58
N GLU A 11 2.07 -4.14 1.79
CA GLU A 11 2.72 -4.05 0.50
C GLU A 11 1.80 -4.49 -0.65
N THR A 12 2.11 -3.97 -1.84
CA THR A 12 1.42 -4.39 -3.05
C THR A 12 2.36 -4.38 -4.24
N TRP A 13 2.20 -5.35 -5.14
CA TRP A 13 2.96 -5.39 -6.38
C TRP A 13 2.31 -4.55 -7.48
N THR A 14 3.14 -3.93 -8.29
CA THR A 14 2.80 -3.23 -9.52
C THR A 14 3.72 -3.69 -10.65
N SER A 15 3.38 -3.41 -11.90
CA SER A 15 4.23 -3.86 -13.02
C SER A 15 4.11 -2.97 -14.26
N THR A 16 5.15 -2.99 -15.08
CA THR A 16 5.21 -2.19 -16.31
C THR A 16 4.28 -2.68 -17.43
N ASN A 17 3.65 -3.86 -17.27
CA ASN A 17 2.64 -4.36 -18.21
C ASN A 17 1.20 -4.05 -17.80
N MET A 18 0.99 -3.29 -16.73
CA MET A 18 -0.35 -2.92 -16.30
C MET A 18 -1.12 -2.20 -17.40
N THR A 19 -2.34 -2.69 -17.69
CA THR A 19 -3.28 -2.09 -18.65
C THR A 19 -4.68 -2.07 -18.07
N ARG A 20 -5.56 -1.28 -18.67
CA ARG A 20 -6.98 -1.30 -18.32
C ARG A 20 -7.56 -2.69 -18.52
N ARG A 21 -8.26 -3.20 -17.52
CA ARG A 21 -8.92 -4.51 -17.56
C ARG A 21 -10.27 -4.47 -18.28
N TYR A 22 -10.89 -3.29 -18.35
CA TYR A 22 -12.22 -3.09 -18.89
C TYR A 22 -12.21 -1.91 -19.85
N GLY A 23 -13.01 -2.00 -20.90
CA GLY A 23 -13.28 -0.95 -21.86
C GLY A 23 -14.78 -0.87 -22.16
N ARG A 24 -15.18 0.15 -22.91
CA ARG A 24 -16.56 0.31 -23.39
C ARG A 24 -16.55 0.38 -24.92
N ALA A 25 -17.53 -0.31 -25.55
CA ALA A 25 -17.82 -0.23 -26.98
C ALA A 25 -19.33 -0.05 -27.17
N PRO A 26 -19.79 0.48 -28.33
CA PRO A 26 -21.20 0.49 -28.67
C PRO A 26 -21.78 -0.93 -28.62
N ARG A 27 -23.08 -1.00 -28.31
CA ARG A 27 -23.79 -2.30 -28.27
C ARG A 27 -23.61 -3.06 -29.58
N GLY A 28 -23.25 -4.33 -29.50
CA GLY A 28 -23.01 -5.18 -30.66
C GLY A 28 -21.60 -5.08 -31.26
N GLN A 29 -20.73 -4.21 -30.72
CA GLN A 29 -19.34 -4.13 -31.14
C GLN A 29 -18.40 -4.72 -30.11
N ARG A 30 -17.29 -5.34 -30.58
CA ARG A 30 -16.24 -5.87 -29.70
C ARG A 30 -15.35 -4.74 -29.22
N CYS A 31 -15.20 -4.59 -27.91
CA CYS A 31 -14.19 -3.71 -27.32
C CYS A 31 -12.80 -4.33 -27.55
N ARG A 32 -11.99 -3.69 -28.38
CA ARG A 32 -10.61 -4.10 -28.65
C ARG A 32 -9.65 -3.28 -27.81
N GLY A 33 -8.61 -3.90 -27.29
CA GLY A 33 -7.51 -3.29 -26.56
C GLY A 33 -6.23 -4.05 -26.80
N SER A 34 -5.09 -3.39 -26.66
CA SER A 34 -3.77 -4.02 -26.71
C SER A 34 -3.18 -4.07 -25.29
N ALA A 35 -2.57 -5.20 -24.95
CA ALA A 35 -1.74 -5.34 -23.76
C ALA A 35 -0.29 -5.57 -24.19
N PRO A 36 0.71 -5.08 -23.43
CA PRO A 36 2.10 -5.39 -23.71
C PRO A 36 2.32 -6.91 -23.64
N TYR A 37 2.98 -7.42 -24.65
CA TYR A 37 3.37 -8.82 -24.73
C TYR A 37 4.89 -8.87 -24.77
N SER A 38 5.55 -8.80 -23.63
CA SER A 38 7.00 -8.95 -23.55
C SER A 38 7.43 -9.01 -22.08
N HIS A 39 8.72 -9.06 -21.82
CA HIS A 39 9.27 -9.02 -20.46
C HIS A 39 8.79 -7.76 -19.73
N TRP A 40 8.14 -7.94 -18.61
CA TRP A 40 7.71 -6.87 -17.71
C TRP A 40 8.50 -6.91 -16.41
N GLN A 41 8.67 -5.77 -15.83
CA GLN A 41 9.28 -5.64 -14.50
C GLN A 41 8.18 -5.52 -13.45
N ILE A 42 8.42 -6.15 -12.33
CA ILE A 42 7.54 -6.10 -11.16
C ILE A 42 8.22 -5.21 -10.13
N THR A 43 7.47 -4.31 -9.56
CA THR A 43 7.89 -3.44 -8.46
C THR A 43 6.98 -3.69 -7.27
N THR A 44 7.57 -3.84 -6.10
CA THR A 44 6.83 -3.85 -4.83
C THR A 44 6.75 -2.42 -4.31
N PHE A 45 5.53 -1.96 -4.03
CA PHE A 45 5.26 -0.75 -3.28
C PHE A 45 4.84 -1.12 -1.87
N VAL A 46 5.47 -0.51 -0.86
CA VAL A 46 5.07 -0.59 0.53
C VAL A 46 4.82 0.81 1.07
N GLY A 47 3.89 0.96 1.99
CA GLY A 47 3.58 2.24 2.60
C GLY A 47 2.74 2.09 3.86
N ALA A 48 2.60 3.18 4.57
CA ALA A 48 1.81 3.29 5.78
C ALA A 48 0.63 4.23 5.56
N LEU A 49 -0.59 3.73 5.72
CA LEU A 49 -1.80 4.55 5.68
C LEU A 49 -2.11 5.05 7.08
N ARG A 50 -2.16 6.37 7.20
CA ARG A 50 -2.68 7.10 8.35
C ARG A 50 -4.00 7.75 7.97
N ARG A 51 -4.72 8.24 8.93
CA ARG A 51 -5.99 8.91 8.68
C ARG A 51 -5.86 10.20 7.87
N ASP A 52 -4.73 10.87 7.96
CA ASP A 52 -4.42 12.13 7.30
C ASP A 52 -3.57 12.01 6.04
N GLY A 53 -3.07 10.81 5.72
CA GLY A 53 -2.24 10.62 4.53
C GLY A 53 -1.54 9.27 4.45
N ILE A 54 -0.72 9.14 3.40
CA ILE A 54 0.22 8.03 3.22
C ILE A 54 1.60 8.49 3.69
N SER A 55 2.23 7.72 4.56
CA SER A 55 3.58 7.96 5.07
C SER A 55 4.48 6.76 4.80
N ALA A 56 5.78 6.94 5.01
CA ALA A 56 6.80 5.91 4.85
C ALA A 56 6.70 5.12 3.51
N PRO A 57 6.49 5.79 2.34
CA PRO A 57 6.42 5.07 1.07
C PRO A 57 7.80 4.59 0.64
N MET A 58 7.87 3.36 0.12
CA MET A 58 9.06 2.80 -0.51
C MET A 58 8.66 1.97 -1.74
N VAL A 59 9.48 2.00 -2.78
CA VAL A 59 9.38 1.14 -3.96
C VAL A 59 10.67 0.36 -4.14
N ILE A 60 10.56 -0.93 -4.45
CA ILE A 60 11.70 -1.82 -4.68
C ILE A 60 11.42 -2.74 -5.86
N ASP A 61 12.47 -3.15 -6.57
CA ASP A 61 12.38 -4.07 -7.72
C ASP A 61 12.46 -5.55 -7.31
N GLU A 62 12.26 -5.83 -6.03
CA GLU A 62 12.34 -7.16 -5.44
C GLU A 62 11.05 -7.51 -4.70
N PRO A 63 10.77 -8.81 -4.53
CA PRO A 63 9.71 -9.25 -3.62
C PRO A 63 10.02 -8.83 -2.18
N MET A 64 8.98 -8.52 -1.40
CA MET A 64 9.10 -8.25 0.01
C MET A 64 9.31 -9.56 0.77
N ASP A 65 10.51 -9.79 1.26
CA ASP A 65 10.81 -10.86 2.22
C ASP A 65 10.96 -10.30 3.65
N GLY A 66 11.26 -11.17 4.60
CA GLY A 66 11.36 -10.76 6.00
C GLY A 66 12.51 -9.80 6.30
N ASP A 67 13.64 -9.96 5.63
CA ASP A 67 14.84 -9.12 5.85
C ASP A 67 14.64 -7.74 5.23
N VAL A 68 14.07 -7.68 4.03
CA VAL A 68 13.68 -6.42 3.35
C VAL A 68 12.60 -5.70 4.15
N PHE A 69 11.63 -6.43 4.70
CA PHE A 69 10.59 -5.83 5.54
C PHE A 69 11.16 -5.27 6.84
N LEU A 70 12.09 -5.97 7.50
CA LEU A 70 12.78 -5.45 8.68
C LEU A 70 13.57 -4.18 8.36
N ALA A 71 14.33 -4.18 7.27
CA ALA A 71 15.07 -3.00 6.83
C ALA A 71 14.13 -1.81 6.53
N TYR A 72 13.00 -2.05 5.88
CA TYR A 72 11.96 -1.04 5.68
C TYR A 72 11.44 -0.48 7.01
N VAL A 73 11.13 -1.35 7.96
CA VAL A 73 10.63 -0.92 9.27
C VAL A 73 11.65 -0.04 9.98
N GLU A 74 12.92 -0.45 10.01
CA GLU A 74 13.97 0.27 10.73
C GLU A 74 14.34 1.61 10.07
N GLN A 75 14.46 1.63 8.75
CA GLN A 75 15.03 2.76 8.01
C GLN A 75 13.98 3.75 7.49
N VAL A 76 12.77 3.29 7.21
CA VAL A 76 11.74 4.11 6.55
C VAL A 76 10.54 4.35 7.46
N LEU A 77 10.03 3.30 8.13
CA LEU A 77 8.84 3.43 8.96
C LEU A 77 9.13 4.09 10.31
N VAL A 78 10.07 3.53 11.08
CA VAL A 78 10.39 3.97 12.46
C VAL A 78 10.67 5.47 12.53
N PRO A 79 11.40 6.11 11.61
CA PRO A 79 11.61 7.56 11.62
C PRO A 79 10.33 8.40 11.50
N THR A 80 9.23 7.80 11.02
CA THR A 80 7.92 8.49 10.86
C THR A 80 6.97 8.22 12.02
N LEU A 81 7.30 7.31 12.94
CA LEU A 81 6.43 6.94 14.05
C LEU A 81 6.47 7.98 15.18
N SER A 82 5.32 8.18 15.79
CA SER A 82 5.15 8.99 17.00
C SER A 82 4.84 8.10 18.22
N PRO A 83 5.26 8.50 19.42
CA PRO A 83 4.98 7.75 20.64
C PRO A 83 3.48 7.51 20.85
N GLY A 84 3.15 6.26 21.17
CA GLY A 84 1.78 5.80 21.42
C GLY A 84 0.98 5.51 20.16
N GLU A 85 1.59 5.50 18.96
CA GLU A 85 0.96 4.98 17.75
C GLU A 85 0.82 3.45 17.79
N ILE A 86 -0.13 2.96 17.02
CA ILE A 86 -0.43 1.52 16.90
C ILE A 86 -0.22 1.14 15.44
N VAL A 87 0.87 0.44 15.18
CA VAL A 87 1.20 -0.10 13.86
C VAL A 87 0.38 -1.37 13.66
N VAL A 88 -0.47 -1.37 12.66
CA VAL A 88 -1.35 -2.48 12.30
C VAL A 88 -0.78 -3.17 11.08
N LEU A 89 -0.49 -4.46 11.22
CA LEU A 89 0.08 -5.33 10.18
C LEU A 89 -0.91 -6.46 9.89
N ASP A 90 -0.86 -6.97 8.68
CA ASP A 90 -1.50 -8.24 8.39
C ASP A 90 -0.76 -9.42 9.08
N ASN A 91 -1.30 -10.61 8.95
CA ASN A 91 -0.77 -11.78 9.64
C ASN A 91 0.22 -12.60 8.79
N LEU A 92 0.93 -11.98 7.83
CA LEU A 92 1.94 -12.64 7.01
C LEU A 92 3.20 -13.00 7.82
N GLY A 93 3.86 -14.07 7.40
CA GLY A 93 5.11 -14.53 8.03
C GLY A 93 6.25 -13.52 7.91
N SER A 94 6.36 -12.81 6.80
CA SER A 94 7.33 -11.73 6.56
C SER A 94 7.23 -10.60 7.57
N HIS A 95 6.03 -10.29 8.07
CA HIS A 95 5.80 -9.23 9.05
C HIS A 95 6.11 -9.65 10.50
N LYS A 96 6.35 -10.95 10.73
CA LYS A 96 6.63 -11.52 12.06
C LYS A 96 8.09 -11.86 12.29
N VAL A 97 8.97 -11.39 11.44
CA VAL A 97 10.42 -11.60 11.58
C VAL A 97 10.91 -10.98 12.89
N ALA A 98 11.85 -11.67 13.53
CA ALA A 98 12.49 -11.16 14.74
C ALA A 98 13.10 -9.78 14.45
N GLY A 99 12.87 -8.83 15.36
CA GLY A 99 13.34 -7.44 15.19
C GLY A 99 12.24 -6.45 14.79
N VAL A 100 11.27 -6.82 13.96
CA VAL A 100 10.18 -5.90 13.53
C VAL A 100 9.44 -5.32 14.74
N GLN A 101 8.97 -6.17 15.63
CA GLN A 101 8.28 -5.73 16.84
C GLN A 101 9.18 -4.90 17.75
N GLN A 102 10.44 -5.28 17.89
CA GLN A 102 11.41 -4.56 18.73
C GLN A 102 11.71 -3.18 18.17
N ALA A 103 11.89 -3.05 16.85
CA ALA A 103 12.13 -1.76 16.21
C ALA A 103 10.94 -0.79 16.41
N ILE A 104 9.71 -1.26 16.22
CA ILE A 104 8.51 -0.46 16.42
C ILE A 104 8.34 -0.08 17.90
N GLN A 105 8.57 -0.99 18.82
CA GLN A 105 8.52 -0.72 20.26
C GLN A 105 9.62 0.27 20.71
N GLY A 106 10.78 0.22 20.08
CA GLY A 106 11.85 1.20 20.29
C GLY A 106 11.46 2.63 19.97
N ALA A 107 10.49 2.82 19.06
CA ALA A 107 9.88 4.12 18.76
C ALA A 107 8.71 4.48 19.69
N ALA A 108 8.54 3.77 20.81
CA ALA A 108 7.41 3.92 21.72
C ALA A 108 6.02 3.72 21.05
N ALA A 109 5.96 2.94 19.98
CA ALA A 109 4.75 2.48 19.31
C ALA A 109 4.45 1.02 19.65
N THR A 110 3.24 0.54 19.37
CA THR A 110 2.83 -0.85 19.59
C THR A 110 2.46 -1.52 18.28
N VAL A 111 2.59 -2.85 18.22
CA VAL A 111 2.19 -3.65 17.05
C VAL A 111 0.88 -4.35 17.34
N LEU A 112 -0.02 -4.31 16.37
CA LEU A 112 -1.26 -5.08 16.33
C LEU A 112 -1.32 -5.88 15.03
N TYR A 113 -1.55 -7.18 15.11
CA TYR A 113 -1.76 -8.02 13.93
C TYR A 113 -3.24 -8.21 13.66
N LEU A 114 -3.65 -8.03 12.41
CA LEU A 114 -4.99 -8.34 11.96
C LEU A 114 -5.25 -9.86 12.02
N PRO A 115 -6.52 -10.27 12.16
CA PRO A 115 -6.86 -11.68 12.02
C PRO A 115 -6.41 -12.22 10.66
N PRO A 116 -6.09 -13.52 10.56
CA PRO A 116 -5.78 -14.14 9.28
C PRO A 116 -6.91 -13.93 8.26
N TYR A 117 -6.55 -13.69 7.00
CA TYR A 117 -7.50 -13.54 5.89
C TYR A 117 -8.57 -12.45 6.07
N SER A 118 -8.24 -11.32 6.67
CA SER A 118 -9.16 -10.21 6.94
C SER A 118 -8.76 -8.91 6.22
N PRO A 119 -8.68 -8.89 4.88
CA PRO A 119 -8.33 -7.69 4.11
C PRO A 119 -9.40 -6.59 4.22
N ASP A 120 -10.63 -6.94 4.55
CA ASP A 120 -11.74 -6.02 4.83
C ASP A 120 -11.49 -5.13 6.06
N LEU A 121 -10.68 -5.61 7.01
CA LEU A 121 -10.23 -4.84 8.17
C LEU A 121 -8.96 -4.01 7.89
N ASN A 122 -8.41 -4.08 6.68
CA ASN A 122 -7.20 -3.37 6.30
C ASN A 122 -7.51 -2.20 5.35
N PRO A 123 -7.65 -0.96 5.83
CA PRO A 123 -8.05 0.18 5.00
C PRO A 123 -7.05 0.53 3.89
N ILE A 124 -5.77 0.15 4.01
CA ILE A 124 -4.76 0.40 2.98
C ILE A 124 -5.03 -0.37 1.69
N GLU A 125 -5.75 -1.50 1.76
CA GLU A 125 -6.16 -2.27 0.59
C GLU A 125 -7.11 -1.48 -0.34
N ASN A 126 -7.96 -0.62 0.22
CA ASN A 126 -8.79 0.31 -0.56
C ASN A 126 -7.92 1.32 -1.32
N PHE A 127 -6.89 1.85 -0.69
CA PHE A 127 -5.90 2.70 -1.35
C PHE A 127 -5.16 1.93 -2.45
N PHE A 128 -4.70 0.71 -2.20
CA PHE A 128 -4.02 -0.12 -3.21
C PHE A 128 -4.91 -0.43 -4.41
N ALA A 129 -6.19 -0.67 -4.20
CA ALA A 129 -7.16 -0.86 -5.29
C ALA A 129 -7.23 0.37 -6.19
N LYS A 130 -7.31 1.57 -5.62
CA LYS A 130 -7.27 2.85 -6.35
C LYS A 130 -5.93 3.05 -7.06
N LEU A 131 -4.82 2.89 -6.34
CA LEU A 131 -3.47 3.02 -6.90
C LEU A 131 -3.31 2.15 -8.15
N LYS A 132 -3.62 0.86 -8.04
CA LYS A 132 -3.56 -0.08 -9.18
C LYS A 132 -4.49 0.31 -10.33
N ALA A 133 -5.67 0.85 -10.04
CA ALA A 133 -6.58 1.31 -11.09
C ALA A 133 -6.01 2.51 -11.87
N LEU A 134 -5.40 3.46 -11.16
CA LEU A 134 -4.77 4.64 -11.75
C LEU A 134 -3.50 4.27 -12.53
N LEU A 135 -2.64 3.39 -12.00
CA LEU A 135 -1.46 2.89 -12.71
C LEU A 135 -1.82 2.14 -14.01
N ARG A 136 -2.91 1.34 -13.99
CA ARG A 136 -3.43 0.72 -15.23
C ARG A 136 -3.91 1.76 -16.25
N LYS A 137 -4.45 2.88 -15.78
CA LYS A 137 -4.87 3.99 -16.65
C LYS A 137 -3.66 4.74 -17.21
N ALA A 138 -2.64 4.99 -16.38
CA ALA A 138 -1.40 5.66 -16.77
C ALA A 138 -0.56 4.83 -17.75
N ALA A 139 -0.64 3.50 -17.66
CA ALA A 139 -0.01 2.55 -18.58
C ALA A 139 1.51 2.80 -18.78
N LYS A 140 2.24 3.06 -17.70
CA LYS A 140 3.70 3.27 -17.72
C LYS A 140 4.43 1.99 -18.12
N ARG A 141 5.52 2.13 -18.89
CA ARG A 141 6.19 1.00 -19.55
C ARG A 141 7.65 0.81 -19.12
N SER A 142 8.19 1.69 -18.28
CA SER A 142 9.51 1.52 -17.64
C SER A 142 9.36 1.65 -16.12
N THR A 143 10.33 1.11 -15.39
CA THR A 143 10.37 1.16 -13.91
C THR A 143 10.42 2.61 -13.43
N GLU A 144 11.27 3.43 -14.03
CA GLU A 144 11.43 4.83 -13.65
C GLU A 144 10.12 5.61 -13.79
N THR A 145 9.44 5.49 -14.93
CA THR A 145 8.18 6.19 -15.16
C THR A 145 7.04 5.63 -14.29
N LEU A 146 7.10 4.35 -13.92
CA LEU A 146 6.15 3.74 -12.99
C LEU A 146 6.34 4.33 -11.57
N TRP A 147 7.59 4.46 -11.12
CA TRP A 147 7.92 5.03 -9.82
C TRP A 147 7.55 6.52 -9.73
N GLU A 148 7.84 7.30 -10.77
CA GLU A 148 7.40 8.70 -10.88
C GLU A 148 5.88 8.83 -10.78
N GLU A 149 5.14 7.95 -11.46
CA GLU A 149 3.68 7.95 -11.40
C GLU A 149 3.17 7.57 -10.01
N ILE A 150 3.78 6.59 -9.34
CA ILE A 150 3.45 6.25 -7.95
C ILE A 150 3.65 7.48 -7.06
N ALA A 151 4.79 8.16 -7.17
CA ALA A 151 5.07 9.36 -6.38
C ALA A 151 4.03 10.48 -6.61
N CYS A 152 3.65 10.73 -7.87
CA CYS A 152 2.60 11.70 -8.20
C CYS A 152 1.25 11.31 -7.60
N LEU A 153 0.88 10.03 -7.68
CA LEU A 153 -0.38 9.54 -7.16
C LEU A 153 -0.45 9.62 -5.63
N LEU A 154 0.66 9.37 -4.93
CA LEU A 154 0.72 9.54 -3.47
C LEU A 154 0.44 10.99 -3.05
N GLN A 155 0.97 11.97 -3.77
CA GLN A 155 0.72 13.40 -3.50
C GLN A 155 -0.73 13.82 -3.76
N SER A 156 -1.48 13.06 -4.55
CA SER A 156 -2.89 13.34 -4.87
C SER A 156 -3.88 12.81 -3.83
N VAL A 157 -3.41 12.01 -2.87
CA VAL A 157 -4.27 11.43 -1.83
C VAL A 157 -4.59 12.47 -0.76
N SER A 158 -5.87 12.76 -0.58
CA SER A 158 -6.30 13.74 0.42
C SER A 158 -6.55 13.11 1.79
N PRO A 159 -6.44 13.89 2.89
CA PRO A 159 -6.81 13.43 4.24
C PRO A 159 -8.25 12.92 4.32
N GLN A 160 -9.19 13.58 3.62
CA GLN A 160 -10.58 13.14 3.57
C GLN A 160 -10.71 11.75 2.94
N GLU A 161 -9.94 11.48 1.91
CA GLU A 161 -9.94 10.17 1.25
C GLU A 161 -9.39 9.08 2.18
N CYS A 162 -8.28 9.34 2.89
CA CYS A 162 -7.73 8.42 3.88
C CYS A 162 -8.76 8.13 4.99
N SER A 163 -9.42 9.17 5.52
CA SER A 163 -10.48 9.02 6.51
C SER A 163 -11.65 8.15 5.99
N ASN A 164 -12.01 8.27 4.71
CA ASN A 164 -13.04 7.44 4.10
C ASN A 164 -12.63 5.96 4.02
N TYR A 165 -11.34 5.66 3.77
CA TYR A 165 -10.84 4.28 3.79
C TYR A 165 -10.95 3.66 5.19
N PHE A 166 -10.60 4.41 6.23
CA PHE A 166 -10.79 3.98 7.61
C PHE A 166 -12.25 3.67 7.91
N THR A 167 -13.15 4.58 7.54
CA THR A 167 -14.60 4.38 7.73
C THR A 167 -15.12 3.16 6.98
N ALA A 168 -14.67 2.93 5.74
CA ALA A 168 -15.08 1.78 4.93
C ALA A 168 -14.63 0.44 5.54
N SER A 169 -13.52 0.43 6.28
CA SER A 169 -13.03 -0.76 7.02
C SER A 169 -13.54 -0.84 8.47
N GLY A 170 -14.52 -0.01 8.86
CA GLY A 170 -15.18 -0.06 10.16
C GLY A 170 -14.51 0.74 11.28
N TYR A 171 -13.47 1.51 10.98
CA TYR A 171 -12.78 2.37 11.95
C TYR A 171 -13.45 3.75 12.00
N VAL A 172 -14.49 3.86 12.82
CA VAL A 172 -15.24 5.11 13.03
C VAL A 172 -14.92 5.70 14.39
N TYR A 173 -15.13 7.02 14.53
CA TYR A 173 -15.11 7.66 15.83
C TYR A 173 -16.28 7.16 16.68
N THR A 174 -15.97 6.78 17.89
CA THR A 174 -16.94 6.62 18.99
C THR A 174 -16.70 7.72 20.03
#